data_b9a3a618aa0403d3c5e09d7425c1e5d8
#
_entry.id   b9a3a618aa0403d3c5e09d7425c1e5d8
#
_cell.length_a   1.000
_cell.length_b   1.000
_cell.length_c   1.000
_cell.angle_alpha   90.00
_cell.angle_beta   90.00
_cell.angle_gamma   90.00
#
_symmetry.space_group_name_H-M   'P 1'
#
loop_
_entity.id
_entity.type
_entity.pdbx_description
1 polymer ?
#
loop_
_entity_poly.entity_id
_entity_poly.type
_entity_poly.pdbx_seq_one_letter_code
_entity_poly.pdbx_strand_id
1 'polypeptide(L)'
;MIAVNKLVQEVYEALNLVGLGEAADDTQAVTGSNELNRLITDLNSEDYLSMTQHWVDATPSNTIVFKKLREGEIAESNVVNMEPPEKVEGVARKIGLRYMPLMSCDLMQMAQRSPVQLPTSWYYGREYETVSTELGEEQREVGIIRLDGYSRSPLRVWYNSQMPKYTLNDTIYLADSYNNLLFTGLKLRLARFFELSETKKQDCYSEHLAAKRLIKRNTITQRMMQTGPVIGSYNDNYENGIAGTGW
;
A
#
# COMPACT_ATOMS: atom_id res chain seq x y z
N MET A 1 -19.06 0.09 -0.59
CA MET A 1 -19.07 -1.31 -0.11
C MET A 1 -19.78 -2.18 -1.15
N ILE A 2 -19.11 -3.20 -1.68
CA ILE A 2 -19.67 -4.12 -2.68
C ILE A 2 -19.27 -5.56 -2.36
N ALA A 3 -20.21 -6.50 -2.43
CA ALA A 3 -19.91 -7.92 -2.31
C ALA A 3 -19.27 -8.43 -3.62
N VAL A 4 -18.25 -9.30 -3.52
CA VAL A 4 -17.50 -9.79 -4.69
C VAL A 4 -18.42 -10.53 -5.67
N ASN A 5 -19.30 -11.42 -5.16
CA ASN A 5 -20.26 -12.13 -6.00
C ASN A 5 -21.18 -11.17 -6.76
N LYS A 6 -21.63 -10.08 -6.11
CA LYS A 6 -22.47 -9.06 -6.74
C LYS A 6 -21.70 -8.29 -7.80
N LEU A 7 -20.46 -7.90 -7.55
CA LEU A 7 -19.59 -7.23 -8.53
C LEU A 7 -19.39 -8.11 -9.77
N VAL A 8 -19.08 -9.39 -9.55
CA VAL A 8 -18.90 -10.36 -10.64
C VAL A 8 -20.19 -10.49 -11.46
N GLN A 9 -21.34 -10.69 -10.78
CA GLN A 9 -22.64 -10.79 -11.41
C GLN A 9 -22.98 -9.56 -12.27
N GLU A 10 -22.83 -8.36 -11.73
CA GLU A 10 -23.10 -7.10 -12.45
C GLU A 10 -22.23 -6.95 -13.70
N VAL A 11 -20.96 -7.44 -13.67
CA VAL A 11 -20.09 -7.40 -14.84
C VAL A 11 -20.53 -8.41 -15.90
N TYR A 12 -20.96 -9.61 -15.54
CA TYR A 12 -21.48 -10.60 -16.48
C TYR A 12 -22.74 -10.08 -17.19
N GLU A 13 -23.66 -9.46 -16.44
CA GLU A 13 -24.86 -8.83 -16.98
C GLU A 13 -24.51 -7.65 -17.92
N ALA A 14 -23.57 -6.78 -17.53
CA ALA A 14 -23.13 -5.65 -18.34
C ALA A 14 -22.47 -6.07 -19.68
N LEU A 15 -21.89 -7.26 -19.72
CA LEU A 15 -21.33 -7.85 -20.94
C LEU A 15 -22.36 -8.64 -21.77
N ASN A 16 -23.58 -8.81 -21.25
CA ASN A 16 -24.63 -9.69 -21.80
C ASN A 16 -24.16 -11.16 -21.92
N LEU A 17 -23.36 -11.62 -20.97
CA LEU A 17 -22.92 -13.02 -20.88
C LEU A 17 -23.93 -13.87 -20.09
N VAL A 18 -24.76 -13.23 -19.27
CA VAL A 18 -25.93 -13.81 -18.59
C VAL A 18 -27.13 -12.87 -18.81
N GLY A 19 -28.34 -13.42 -18.72
CA GLY A 19 -29.57 -12.62 -18.79
C GLY A 19 -29.74 -11.72 -17.58
N LEU A 20 -30.51 -10.62 -17.72
CA LEU A 20 -30.85 -9.74 -16.61
C LEU A 20 -31.60 -10.53 -15.51
N GLY A 21 -31.01 -10.58 -14.31
CA GLY A 21 -31.57 -11.31 -13.18
C GLY A 21 -31.30 -12.82 -13.22
N GLU A 22 -30.57 -13.32 -14.20
CA GLU A 22 -30.07 -14.69 -14.26
C GLU A 22 -28.73 -14.76 -13.53
N ALA A 23 -28.58 -15.68 -12.57
CA ALA A 23 -27.34 -15.86 -11.84
C ALA A 23 -26.26 -16.46 -12.74
N ALA A 24 -25.03 -15.96 -12.62
CA ALA A 24 -23.86 -16.61 -13.18
C ALA A 24 -23.71 -18.02 -12.60
N ASP A 25 -23.36 -19.00 -13.45
CA ASP A 25 -23.08 -20.34 -12.96
C ASP A 25 -21.80 -20.39 -12.10
N ASP A 26 -21.61 -21.50 -11.38
CA ASP A 26 -20.46 -21.65 -10.47
C ASP A 26 -19.12 -21.50 -11.20
N THR A 27 -19.03 -21.97 -12.44
CA THR A 27 -17.81 -21.87 -13.25
C THR A 27 -17.54 -20.43 -13.64
N GLN A 28 -18.57 -19.69 -14.05
CA GLN A 28 -18.51 -18.27 -14.37
C GLN A 28 -18.14 -17.44 -13.13
N ALA A 29 -18.76 -17.73 -11.99
CA ALA A 29 -18.48 -17.04 -10.73
C ALA A 29 -17.02 -17.22 -10.29
N VAL A 30 -16.49 -18.46 -10.36
CA VAL A 30 -15.08 -18.75 -10.05
C VAL A 30 -14.14 -18.06 -11.05
N THR A 31 -14.46 -18.09 -12.35
CA THR A 31 -13.68 -17.41 -13.39
C THR A 31 -13.64 -15.89 -13.13
N GLY A 32 -14.80 -15.28 -12.86
CA GLY A 32 -14.89 -13.86 -12.54
C GLY A 32 -14.08 -13.47 -11.31
N SER A 33 -14.13 -14.30 -10.25
CA SER A 33 -13.33 -14.07 -9.04
C SER A 33 -11.82 -14.17 -9.30
N ASN A 34 -11.39 -15.15 -10.10
CA ASN A 34 -9.99 -15.30 -10.46
C ASN A 34 -9.48 -14.11 -11.30
N GLU A 35 -10.26 -13.64 -12.26
CA GLU A 35 -9.89 -12.47 -13.06
C GLU A 35 -9.92 -11.18 -12.24
N LEU A 36 -10.83 -11.06 -11.27
CA LEU A 36 -10.81 -9.95 -10.30
C LEU A 36 -9.51 -9.94 -9.47
N ASN A 37 -9.09 -11.09 -8.95
CA ASN A 37 -7.86 -11.19 -8.17
C ASN A 37 -6.60 -10.90 -9.01
N ARG A 38 -6.58 -11.29 -10.27
CA ARG A 38 -5.51 -10.90 -11.21
C ARG A 38 -5.51 -9.40 -11.48
N LEU A 39 -6.69 -8.80 -11.66
CA LEU A 39 -6.83 -7.35 -11.81
C LEU A 39 -6.32 -6.60 -10.57
N ILE A 40 -6.67 -7.06 -9.37
CA ILE A 40 -6.20 -6.46 -8.12
C ILE A 40 -4.67 -6.53 -8.04
N THR A 41 -4.06 -7.65 -8.41
CA THR A 41 -2.60 -7.81 -8.44
C THR A 41 -1.95 -6.80 -9.40
N ASP A 42 -2.50 -6.62 -10.61
CA ASP A 42 -1.97 -5.64 -11.56
C ASP A 42 -2.14 -4.21 -11.06
N LEU A 43 -3.29 -3.87 -10.51
CA LEU A 43 -3.57 -2.53 -9.98
C LEU A 43 -2.72 -2.21 -8.73
N ASN A 44 -2.40 -3.21 -7.91
CA ASN A 44 -1.45 -3.07 -6.81
C ASN A 44 -0.05 -2.75 -7.35
N SER A 45 0.43 -3.47 -8.37
CA SER A 45 1.74 -3.25 -8.97
C SER A 45 1.86 -1.88 -9.67
N GLU A 46 0.74 -1.33 -10.14
CA GLU A 46 0.68 -0.01 -10.78
C GLU A 46 0.40 1.14 -9.77
N ASP A 47 0.43 0.91 -8.46
CA ASP A 47 0.14 1.87 -7.39
C ASP A 47 -1.29 2.49 -7.43
N TYR A 48 -2.24 1.88 -8.12
CA TYR A 48 -3.63 2.40 -8.16
C TYR A 48 -4.43 2.07 -6.91
N LEU A 49 -4.14 0.95 -6.26
CA LEU A 49 -4.86 0.48 -5.07
C LEU A 49 -4.09 0.71 -3.76
N SER A 50 -2.96 1.38 -3.79
CA SER A 50 -2.21 1.77 -2.59
C SER A 50 -2.91 2.92 -1.84
N MET A 51 -4.13 2.65 -1.36
CA MET A 51 -5.10 3.66 -0.96
C MET A 51 -5.15 3.93 0.50
N THR A 52 -4.79 2.96 1.29
CA THR A 52 -4.88 3.09 2.73
C THR A 52 -3.48 3.29 3.27
N GLN A 53 -3.19 4.54 3.60
CA GLN A 53 -2.02 4.83 4.38
C GLN A 53 -2.25 4.30 5.80
N HIS A 54 -1.55 3.26 6.13
CA HIS A 54 -1.48 2.72 7.48
C HIS A 54 -0.26 3.26 8.19
N TRP A 55 -0.29 3.18 9.49
CA TRP A 55 0.88 3.44 10.30
C TRP A 55 1.04 2.39 11.39
N VAL A 56 2.29 2.17 11.78
CA VAL A 56 2.65 1.32 12.91
C VAL A 56 3.71 2.03 13.74
N ASP A 57 3.58 1.93 15.05
CA ASP A 57 4.61 2.40 15.96
C ASP A 57 5.60 1.26 16.22
N ALA A 58 6.88 1.54 16.03
CA ALA A 58 7.98 0.63 16.28
C ALA A 58 8.79 1.11 17.50
N THR A 59 9.40 0.15 18.18
CA THR A 59 10.26 0.42 19.34
C THR A 59 11.52 1.18 18.94
N PRO A 60 12.18 1.86 19.89
CA PRO A 60 13.48 2.51 19.65
C PRO A 60 14.51 1.52 19.10
N SER A 61 15.07 1.83 17.94
CA SER A 61 16.02 0.95 17.25
C SER A 61 16.79 1.72 16.16
N ASN A 62 17.80 1.10 15.59
CA ASN A 62 18.43 1.51 14.33
C ASN A 62 17.90 0.71 13.12
N THR A 63 17.13 -0.33 13.39
CA THR A 63 16.58 -1.21 12.35
C THR A 63 15.18 -1.65 12.74
N ILE A 64 14.22 -1.57 11.83
CA ILE A 64 12.86 -2.10 12.01
C ILE A 64 12.68 -3.22 10.99
N VAL A 65 12.24 -4.39 11.44
CA VAL A 65 12.03 -5.56 10.60
C VAL A 65 10.54 -5.87 10.52
N PHE A 66 10.00 -5.94 9.32
CA PHE A 66 8.65 -6.40 9.03
C PHE A 66 8.72 -7.86 8.59
N LYS A 67 8.15 -8.75 9.37
CA LYS A 67 8.03 -10.15 9.00
C LYS A 67 6.80 -10.79 9.64
N LYS A 68 6.16 -11.70 8.90
CA LYS A 68 5.09 -12.51 9.46
C LYS A 68 5.70 -13.55 10.38
N LEU A 69 5.41 -13.47 11.67
CA LEU A 69 5.86 -14.46 12.64
C LEU A 69 5.06 -15.75 12.51
N ARG A 70 5.72 -16.88 12.67
CA ARG A 70 5.10 -18.19 12.75
C ARG A 70 4.55 -18.43 14.14
N GLU A 71 3.68 -19.42 14.25
CA GLU A 71 3.18 -19.88 15.56
C GLU A 71 4.35 -20.37 16.42
N GLY A 72 4.49 -19.82 17.62
CA GLY A 72 5.59 -20.12 18.55
C GLY A 72 6.88 -19.30 18.32
N GLU A 73 7.00 -18.51 17.25
CA GLU A 73 8.15 -17.62 17.03
C GLU A 73 8.07 -16.39 17.93
N ILE A 74 9.14 -16.11 18.70
CA ILE A 74 9.20 -14.98 19.60
C ILE A 74 9.63 -13.72 18.81
N ALA A 75 8.86 -12.66 18.92
CA ALA A 75 9.21 -11.38 18.31
C ALA A 75 10.38 -10.71 19.05
N GLU A 76 11.42 -10.34 18.32
CA GLU A 76 12.41 -9.40 18.80
C GLU A 76 11.81 -8.00 18.95
N SER A 77 12.41 -7.13 19.76
CA SER A 77 11.87 -5.81 20.07
C SER A 77 11.73 -4.88 18.84
N ASN A 78 12.54 -5.10 17.81
CA ASN A 78 12.54 -4.33 16.55
C ASN A 78 11.72 -4.99 15.43
N VAL A 79 11.03 -6.10 15.72
CA VAL A 79 10.20 -6.83 14.75
C VAL A 79 8.75 -6.37 14.86
N VAL A 80 8.19 -6.01 13.72
CA VAL A 80 6.76 -5.75 13.53
C VAL A 80 6.15 -6.99 12.88
N ASN A 81 5.25 -7.67 13.61
CA ASN A 81 4.60 -8.88 13.12
C ASN A 81 3.55 -8.56 12.07
N MET A 82 3.98 -8.43 10.84
CA MET A 82 3.13 -8.25 9.67
C MET A 82 3.90 -8.63 8.40
N GLU A 83 3.18 -8.86 7.32
CA GLU A 83 3.81 -9.02 6.01
C GLU A 83 4.58 -7.75 5.62
N PRO A 84 5.75 -7.90 4.95
CA PRO A 84 6.52 -6.75 4.50
C PRO A 84 5.67 -5.82 3.62
N PRO A 85 5.57 -4.53 3.94
CA PRO A 85 4.83 -3.60 3.11
C PRO A 85 5.50 -3.47 1.74
N GLU A 86 4.69 -3.28 0.69
CA GLU A 86 5.22 -3.04 -0.66
C GLU A 86 6.08 -1.78 -0.68
N LYS A 87 5.59 -0.75 -0.01
CA LYS A 87 6.22 0.56 0.01
C LYS A 87 6.04 1.22 1.37
N VAL A 88 7.14 1.79 1.87
CA VAL A 88 7.14 2.68 3.02
C VAL A 88 7.11 4.12 2.53
N GLU A 89 6.11 4.89 2.96
CA GLU A 89 5.90 6.27 2.54
C GLU A 89 6.65 7.27 3.43
N GLY A 90 6.86 6.92 4.69
CA GLY A 90 7.54 7.80 5.62
C GLY A 90 7.90 7.12 6.93
N VAL A 91 8.95 7.63 7.53
CA VAL A 91 9.37 7.28 8.90
C VAL A 91 9.54 8.57 9.69
N ALA A 92 9.04 8.60 10.92
CA ALA A 92 9.29 9.69 11.82
C ALA A 92 9.61 9.20 13.22
N ARG A 93 10.39 9.96 13.96
CA ARG A 93 10.64 9.70 15.38
C ARG A 93 9.75 10.56 16.24
N LYS A 94 9.34 10.02 17.37
CA LYS A 94 8.51 10.75 18.35
C LYS A 94 9.42 11.63 19.24
N ILE A 95 9.09 12.92 19.32
CA ILE A 95 9.74 13.88 20.21
C ILE A 95 8.64 14.56 21.03
N GLY A 96 8.52 14.16 22.31
CA GLY A 96 7.39 14.60 23.13
C GLY A 96 6.04 14.15 22.54
N LEU A 97 5.19 15.10 22.20
CA LEU A 97 3.88 14.84 21.57
C LEU A 97 3.91 14.93 20.04
N ARG A 98 5.04 15.24 19.43
CA ARG A 98 5.16 15.46 17.99
C ARG A 98 5.95 14.34 17.31
N TYR A 99 5.72 14.17 16.02
CA TYR A 99 6.49 13.27 15.15
C TYR A 99 7.36 14.10 14.23
N MET A 100 8.69 13.88 14.30
CA MET A 100 9.66 14.53 13.44
C MET A 100 9.98 13.60 12.27
N PRO A 101 9.64 13.98 11.03
CA PRO A 101 9.90 13.15 9.86
C PRO A 101 11.41 12.99 9.63
N LEU A 102 11.81 11.81 9.17
CA LEU A 102 13.15 11.49 8.73
C LEU A 102 13.18 11.53 7.20
N MET A 103 14.33 11.86 6.62
CA MET A 103 14.50 11.90 5.16
C MET A 103 14.64 10.48 4.60
N SER A 104 13.95 10.16 3.52
CA SER A 104 14.22 8.92 2.78
C SER A 104 15.52 9.06 1.99
N CYS A 105 16.30 8.01 1.90
CA CYS A 105 17.50 7.94 1.07
C CYS A 105 17.57 6.57 0.36
N ASP A 106 18.40 6.47 -0.66
CA ASP A 106 18.69 5.19 -1.30
C ASP A 106 19.76 4.39 -0.55
N LEU A 107 19.94 3.13 -0.94
CA LEU A 107 20.91 2.23 -0.29
C LEU A 107 22.35 2.76 -0.38
N MET A 108 22.73 3.36 -1.52
CA MET A 108 24.07 3.89 -1.72
C MET A 108 24.33 5.10 -0.83
N GLN A 109 23.35 5.99 -0.72
CA GLN A 109 23.42 7.14 0.19
C GLN A 109 23.48 6.70 1.65
N MET A 110 22.72 5.66 2.04
CA MET A 110 22.76 5.09 3.37
C MET A 110 24.14 4.51 3.68
N ALA A 111 24.74 3.76 2.77
CA ALA A 111 26.04 3.13 2.94
C ALA A 111 27.20 4.16 3.06
N GLN A 112 27.06 5.34 2.48
CA GLN A 112 28.06 6.41 2.54
C GLN A 112 27.96 7.30 3.78
N ARG A 113 26.87 7.18 4.55
CA ARG A 113 26.67 8.01 5.74
C ARG A 113 27.42 7.46 6.94
N SER A 114 28.09 8.33 7.65
CA SER A 114 28.64 7.98 8.95
C SER A 114 27.49 7.86 9.97
N PRO A 115 27.57 6.88 10.90
CA PRO A 115 26.57 6.74 11.96
C PRO A 115 26.44 8.05 12.75
N VAL A 116 25.21 8.51 12.91
CA VAL A 116 24.89 9.73 13.68
C VAL A 116 24.26 9.34 15.02
N GLN A 117 24.36 10.22 16.01
CA GLN A 117 23.79 9.94 17.33
C GLN A 117 22.26 9.83 17.31
N LEU A 118 21.62 10.60 16.43
CA LEU A 118 20.16 10.58 16.25
C LEU A 118 19.85 10.40 14.77
N PRO A 119 18.92 9.50 14.41
CA PRO A 119 18.64 9.25 13.02
C PRO A 119 18.04 10.49 12.34
N THR A 120 18.55 10.78 11.16
CA THR A 120 18.07 11.84 10.27
C THR A 120 17.48 11.29 9.00
N SER A 121 17.86 10.07 8.63
CA SER A 121 17.42 9.43 7.40
C SER A 121 17.19 7.94 7.56
N TRP A 122 16.43 7.40 6.60
CA TRP A 122 16.05 6.00 6.54
C TRP A 122 16.09 5.47 5.11
N TYR A 123 16.28 4.15 5.00
CA TYR A 123 16.18 3.36 3.79
C TYR A 123 15.30 2.15 4.05
N TYR A 124 14.42 1.81 3.10
CA TYR A 124 13.63 0.59 3.12
C TYR A 124 14.05 -0.36 2.02
N GLY A 125 14.29 -1.62 2.36
CA GLY A 125 14.60 -2.69 1.41
C GLY A 125 13.86 -3.97 1.76
N ARG A 126 13.71 -4.85 0.78
CA ARG A 126 13.20 -6.20 0.96
C ARG A 126 14.35 -7.18 0.80
N GLU A 127 14.41 -8.14 1.69
CA GLU A 127 15.45 -9.17 1.74
C GLU A 127 14.78 -10.53 1.96
N TYR A 128 15.54 -11.60 1.76
CA TYR A 128 15.07 -12.96 2.06
C TYR A 128 15.85 -13.51 3.24
N GLU A 129 15.14 -13.95 4.27
CA GLU A 129 15.67 -14.64 5.42
C GLU A 129 15.49 -16.14 5.22
N THR A 130 16.57 -16.92 5.35
CA THR A 130 16.48 -18.38 5.34
C THR A 130 16.12 -18.86 6.74
N VAL A 131 14.99 -19.55 6.86
CA VAL A 131 14.49 -20.08 8.12
C VAL A 131 14.52 -21.60 8.05
N SER A 132 15.23 -22.22 9.00
CA SER A 132 15.23 -23.69 9.14
C SER A 132 13.90 -24.16 9.72
N THR A 133 13.29 -25.14 9.07
CA THR A 133 12.05 -25.77 9.49
C THR A 133 12.28 -27.29 9.67
N GLU A 134 11.35 -27.97 10.29
CA GLU A 134 11.38 -29.43 10.40
C GLU A 134 11.38 -30.15 9.04
N LEU A 135 10.90 -29.47 7.99
CA LEU A 135 10.80 -29.97 6.62
C LEU A 135 11.96 -29.51 5.72
N GLY A 136 12.90 -28.71 6.24
CA GLY A 136 14.03 -28.17 5.49
C GLY A 136 14.20 -26.64 5.64
N GLU A 137 14.98 -26.06 4.76
CA GLU A 137 15.17 -24.60 4.71
C GLU A 137 14.09 -23.95 3.84
N GLU A 138 13.48 -22.90 4.34
CA GLU A 138 12.49 -22.10 3.64
C GLU A 138 12.94 -20.65 3.59
N GLN A 139 12.74 -20.01 2.45
CA GLN A 139 13.01 -18.58 2.30
C GLN A 139 11.75 -17.78 2.65
N ARG A 140 11.91 -16.81 3.55
CA ARG A 140 10.85 -15.88 3.95
C ARG A 140 11.25 -14.47 3.55
N GLU A 141 10.35 -13.76 2.89
CA GLU A 141 10.54 -12.35 2.59
C GLU A 141 10.42 -11.51 3.86
N VAL A 142 11.35 -10.58 4.04
CA VAL A 142 11.39 -9.63 5.15
C VAL A 142 11.58 -8.21 4.63
N GLY A 143 10.87 -7.25 5.20
CA GLY A 143 11.05 -5.84 4.93
C GLY A 143 11.94 -5.21 6.01
N ILE A 144 12.96 -4.48 5.64
CA ILE A 144 13.90 -3.89 6.59
C ILE A 144 13.98 -2.39 6.39
N ILE A 145 13.65 -1.61 7.42
CA ILE A 145 14.00 -0.20 7.49
C ILE A 145 15.32 -0.08 8.25
N ARG A 146 16.29 0.54 7.60
CA ARG A 146 17.59 0.89 8.20
C ARG A 146 17.66 2.39 8.42
N LEU A 147 18.14 2.80 9.58
CA LEU A 147 18.34 4.19 9.96
C LEU A 147 19.84 4.50 9.99
N ASP A 148 20.21 5.75 9.69
CA ASP A 148 21.60 6.23 9.79
C ASP A 148 22.10 6.43 11.23
N GLY A 149 21.25 6.19 12.23
CA GLY A 149 21.59 6.25 13.65
C GLY A 149 20.61 5.51 14.53
N TYR A 150 20.89 5.39 15.80
CA TYR A 150 20.01 4.73 16.77
C TYR A 150 18.93 5.68 17.26
N SER A 151 17.66 5.34 17.05
CA SER A 151 16.55 6.10 17.64
C SER A 151 16.35 5.69 19.08
N ARG A 152 16.48 6.65 20.00
CA ARG A 152 16.14 6.47 21.43
C ARG A 152 14.65 6.67 21.72
N SER A 153 13.90 7.15 20.73
CA SER A 153 12.47 7.41 20.83
C SER A 153 11.70 6.45 19.93
N PRO A 154 10.43 6.15 20.23
CA PRO A 154 9.57 5.35 19.35
C PRO A 154 9.54 5.95 17.95
N LEU A 155 9.45 5.08 16.97
CA LEU A 155 9.38 5.42 15.56
C LEU A 155 7.95 5.16 15.07
N ARG A 156 7.46 6.00 14.18
CA ARG A 156 6.23 5.77 13.43
C ARG A 156 6.55 5.57 11.96
N VAL A 157 6.06 4.49 11.42
CA VAL A 157 6.25 4.13 10.02
C VAL A 157 4.91 4.23 9.31
N TRP A 158 4.81 5.04 8.27
CA TRP A 158 3.68 5.08 7.36
C TRP A 158 3.98 4.22 6.15
N TYR A 159 3.06 3.35 5.81
CA TYR A 159 3.19 2.42 4.70
C TYR A 159 1.85 2.26 3.98
N ASN A 160 1.93 1.83 2.74
CA ASN A 160 0.78 1.42 1.96
C ASN A 160 0.66 -0.10 2.00
N SER A 161 -0.53 -0.59 2.31
CA SER A 161 -0.84 -2.00 2.17
C SER A 161 -1.40 -2.27 0.78
N GLN A 162 -1.01 -3.41 0.24
CA GLN A 162 -1.66 -3.94 -0.96
C GLN A 162 -3.09 -4.38 -0.63
N MET A 163 -3.95 -4.28 -1.62
CA MET A 163 -5.28 -4.85 -1.52
C MET A 163 -5.17 -6.38 -1.55
N PRO A 164 -5.76 -7.10 -0.58
CA PRO A 164 -5.67 -8.55 -0.52
C PRO A 164 -6.46 -9.20 -1.67
N LYS A 165 -6.24 -10.49 -1.87
CA LYS A 165 -7.09 -11.31 -2.72
C LYS A 165 -8.41 -11.60 -2.00
N TYR A 166 -9.49 -11.66 -2.76
CA TYR A 166 -10.83 -11.88 -2.26
C TYR A 166 -11.42 -13.19 -2.76
N THR A 167 -12.27 -13.80 -1.94
CA THR A 167 -13.15 -14.91 -2.30
C THR A 167 -14.54 -14.37 -2.70
N LEU A 168 -15.37 -15.19 -3.31
CA LEU A 168 -16.73 -14.82 -3.72
C LEU A 168 -17.62 -14.33 -2.57
N ASN A 169 -17.34 -14.81 -1.35
CA ASN A 169 -18.13 -14.46 -0.16
C ASN A 169 -17.66 -13.19 0.55
N ASP A 170 -16.55 -12.61 0.10
CA ASP A 170 -15.99 -11.44 0.73
C ASP A 170 -16.70 -10.16 0.28
N THR A 171 -16.51 -9.11 1.09
CA THR A 171 -17.00 -7.78 0.78
C THR A 171 -15.82 -6.82 0.68
N ILE A 172 -15.79 -6.05 -0.40
CA ILE A 172 -14.79 -5.03 -0.67
C ILE A 172 -15.27 -3.70 -0.13
N TYR A 173 -14.45 -3.08 0.72
CA TYR A 173 -14.72 -1.77 1.34
C TYR A 173 -13.88 -0.70 0.67
N LEU A 174 -14.37 -0.11 -0.41
CA LEU A 174 -13.71 0.95 -1.15
C LEU A 174 -14.67 2.12 -1.41
N ALA A 175 -14.10 3.29 -1.72
CA ALA A 175 -14.87 4.41 -2.25
C ALA A 175 -15.39 4.11 -3.66
N ASP A 176 -16.48 4.77 -4.05
CA ASP A 176 -17.18 4.47 -5.32
C ASP A 176 -16.29 4.61 -6.56
N SER A 177 -15.37 5.56 -6.57
CA SER A 177 -14.43 5.73 -7.68
C SER A 177 -13.54 4.49 -7.90
N TYR A 178 -13.20 3.78 -6.84
CA TYR A 178 -12.41 2.56 -6.90
C TYR A 178 -13.26 1.32 -7.19
N ASN A 179 -14.50 1.29 -6.70
CA ASN A 179 -15.46 0.27 -7.12
C ASN A 179 -15.67 0.33 -8.63
N ASN A 180 -15.78 1.55 -9.21
CA ASN A 180 -15.86 1.75 -10.65
C ASN A 180 -14.58 1.30 -11.38
N LEU A 181 -13.38 1.54 -10.80
CA LEU A 181 -12.13 1.05 -11.36
C LEU A 181 -12.10 -0.48 -11.44
N LEU A 182 -12.52 -1.16 -10.37
CA LEU A 182 -12.59 -2.63 -10.33
C LEU A 182 -13.64 -3.15 -11.31
N PHE A 183 -14.84 -2.54 -11.37
CA PHE A 183 -15.90 -2.92 -12.29
C PHE A 183 -15.45 -2.82 -13.75
N THR A 184 -14.92 -1.67 -14.16
CA THR A 184 -14.49 -1.44 -15.56
C THR A 184 -13.27 -2.29 -15.92
N GLY A 185 -12.36 -2.53 -14.98
CA GLY A 185 -11.22 -3.40 -15.19
C GLY A 185 -11.60 -4.86 -15.33
N LEU A 186 -12.50 -5.36 -14.47
CA LEU A 186 -13.01 -6.72 -14.58
C LEU A 186 -13.83 -6.91 -15.89
N LYS A 187 -14.65 -5.93 -16.25
CA LYS A 187 -15.38 -5.89 -17.52
C LYS A 187 -14.46 -6.04 -18.73
N LEU A 188 -13.33 -5.31 -18.74
CA LEU A 188 -12.33 -5.42 -19.80
C LEU A 188 -11.66 -6.81 -19.85
N ARG A 189 -11.31 -7.37 -18.69
CA ARG A 189 -10.68 -8.70 -18.62
C ARG A 189 -11.61 -9.80 -19.09
N LEU A 190 -12.85 -9.79 -18.61
CA LEU A 190 -13.85 -10.78 -19.05
C LEU A 190 -14.23 -10.61 -20.52
N ALA A 191 -14.29 -9.38 -21.05
CA ALA A 191 -14.50 -9.15 -22.48
C ALA A 191 -13.37 -9.76 -23.34
N ARG A 192 -12.14 -9.76 -22.84
CA ARG A 192 -10.99 -10.43 -23.49
C ARG A 192 -11.04 -11.94 -23.32
N PHE A 193 -11.34 -12.41 -22.11
CA PHE A 193 -11.40 -13.83 -21.78
C PHE A 193 -12.45 -14.58 -22.61
N PHE A 194 -13.63 -13.97 -22.79
CA PHE A 194 -14.72 -14.52 -23.61
C PHE A 194 -14.65 -14.11 -25.08
N GLU A 195 -13.53 -13.53 -25.53
CA GLU A 195 -13.29 -13.16 -26.93
C GLU A 195 -14.42 -12.35 -27.57
N LEU A 196 -15.03 -11.41 -26.83
CA LEU A 196 -16.09 -10.56 -27.34
C LEU A 196 -15.60 -9.72 -28.54
N SER A 197 -16.54 -9.11 -29.28
CA SER A 197 -16.23 -8.31 -30.47
C SER A 197 -15.21 -7.20 -30.14
N GLU A 198 -14.36 -6.86 -31.12
CA GLU A 198 -13.33 -5.82 -30.98
C GLU A 198 -13.91 -4.46 -30.57
N THR A 199 -15.11 -4.12 -31.06
CA THR A 199 -15.82 -2.91 -30.63
C THR A 199 -16.11 -2.92 -29.15
N LYS A 200 -16.67 -4.02 -28.61
CA LYS A 200 -16.94 -4.15 -27.17
C LYS A 200 -15.65 -4.10 -26.34
N LYS A 201 -14.57 -4.75 -26.80
CA LYS A 201 -13.27 -4.69 -26.10
C LYS A 201 -12.73 -3.26 -26.07
N GLN A 202 -12.84 -2.51 -27.16
CA GLN A 202 -12.39 -1.12 -27.24
C GLN A 202 -13.20 -0.20 -26.34
N ASP A 203 -14.53 -0.39 -26.27
CA ASP A 203 -15.40 0.35 -25.36
C ASP A 203 -15.01 0.10 -23.89
N CYS A 204 -14.86 -1.18 -23.50
CA CYS A 204 -14.41 -1.55 -22.16
C CYS A 204 -13.02 -0.98 -21.82
N TYR A 205 -12.11 -0.96 -22.80
CA TYR A 205 -10.78 -0.37 -22.61
C TYR A 205 -10.85 1.14 -22.36
N SER A 206 -11.68 1.86 -23.14
CA SER A 206 -11.84 3.30 -22.97
C SER A 206 -12.47 3.67 -21.63
N GLU A 207 -13.47 2.92 -21.17
CA GLU A 207 -14.09 3.07 -19.85
C GLU A 207 -13.05 2.85 -18.71
N HIS A 208 -12.29 1.76 -18.81
CA HIS A 208 -11.26 1.45 -17.79
C HIS A 208 -10.16 2.51 -17.76
N LEU A 209 -9.71 3.00 -18.91
CA LEU A 209 -8.71 4.07 -18.98
C LEU A 209 -9.22 5.38 -18.37
N ALA A 210 -10.50 5.71 -18.58
CA ALA A 210 -11.13 6.87 -17.94
C ALA A 210 -11.19 6.72 -16.41
N ALA A 211 -11.54 5.54 -15.90
CA ALA A 211 -11.53 5.25 -14.47
C ALA A 211 -10.11 5.37 -13.87
N LYS A 212 -9.09 4.83 -14.54
CA LYS A 212 -7.68 4.98 -14.14
C LYS A 212 -7.25 6.45 -14.05
N ARG A 213 -7.61 7.26 -15.04
CA ARG A 213 -7.29 8.71 -15.07
C ARG A 213 -7.93 9.46 -13.91
N LEU A 214 -9.19 9.12 -13.58
CA LEU A 214 -9.90 9.74 -12.45
C LEU A 214 -9.19 9.48 -11.13
N ILE A 215 -8.79 8.24 -10.87
CA ILE A 215 -8.04 7.88 -9.66
C ILE A 215 -6.72 8.64 -9.58
N LYS A 216 -5.91 8.62 -10.64
CA LYS A 216 -4.63 9.36 -10.67
C LYS A 216 -4.81 10.84 -10.34
N ARG A 217 -5.81 11.48 -10.92
CA ARG A 217 -6.09 12.90 -10.66
C ARG A 217 -6.41 13.15 -9.17
N ASN A 218 -7.25 12.31 -8.57
CA ASN A 218 -7.64 12.43 -7.17
C ASN A 218 -6.44 12.23 -6.23
N THR A 219 -5.59 11.24 -6.52
CA THR A 219 -4.38 10.95 -5.73
C THR A 219 -3.38 12.11 -5.78
N ILE A 220 -3.14 12.71 -6.95
CA ILE A 220 -2.25 13.87 -7.10
C ILE A 220 -2.78 15.06 -6.30
N THR A 221 -4.08 15.33 -6.37
CA THR A 221 -4.70 16.45 -5.63
C THR A 221 -4.55 16.26 -4.12
N GLN A 222 -4.75 15.05 -3.61
CA GLN A 222 -4.56 14.75 -2.18
C GLN A 222 -3.11 14.92 -1.74
N ARG A 223 -2.14 14.45 -2.52
CA ARG A 223 -0.71 14.65 -2.22
C ARG A 223 -0.32 16.13 -2.19
N MET A 224 -0.80 16.94 -3.13
CA MET A 224 -0.56 18.38 -3.14
C MET A 224 -1.17 19.09 -1.92
N MET A 225 -2.35 18.68 -1.46
CA MET A 225 -2.95 19.24 -0.25
C MET A 225 -2.22 18.84 1.03
N GLN A 226 -1.61 17.67 1.08
CA GLN A 226 -0.84 17.21 2.25
C GLN A 226 0.55 17.85 2.35
N THR A 227 1.15 18.29 1.25
CA THR A 227 2.47 18.93 1.24
C THR A 227 2.43 20.44 1.42
N GLY A 228 1.28 21.07 1.20
CA GLY A 228 1.14 22.54 1.28
C GLY A 228 1.28 23.18 2.66
N PRO A 229 0.68 22.63 3.75
CA PRO A 229 0.71 23.31 5.05
C PRO A 229 1.93 22.98 5.93
N VAL A 230 2.74 21.98 5.60
CA VAL A 230 3.85 21.55 6.47
C VAL A 230 5.11 22.39 6.27
N ILE A 231 5.28 23.02 5.11
CA ILE A 231 6.48 23.80 4.79
C ILE A 231 6.38 25.25 5.31
N GLY A 232 5.15 25.78 5.47
CA GLY A 232 4.94 27.18 5.93
C GLY A 232 4.96 27.40 7.43
N SER A 233 4.78 26.34 8.25
CA SER A 233 4.68 26.51 9.71
C SER A 233 6.00 26.29 10.47
N TYR A 234 7.08 25.93 9.79
CA TYR A 234 8.35 25.63 10.46
C TYR A 234 9.31 26.82 10.58
N ASN A 235 9.10 27.90 9.82
CA ASN A 235 10.00 29.05 9.85
C ASN A 235 9.55 30.19 10.79
N ASP A 236 8.28 30.24 11.24
CA ASP A 236 7.81 31.38 12.02
C ASP A 236 8.06 31.29 13.54
N ASN A 237 8.51 30.14 14.06
CA ASN A 237 8.71 29.98 15.51
C ASN A 237 10.16 30.00 15.99
N TYR A 238 11.15 30.16 15.10
CA TYR A 238 12.56 30.25 15.51
C TYR A 238 13.11 31.66 15.60
N GLU A 239 12.47 32.65 14.98
CA GLU A 239 12.95 34.05 15.02
C GLU A 239 12.45 34.88 16.21
N ASN A 240 11.41 34.41 16.94
CA ASN A 240 10.88 35.13 18.09
C ASN A 240 11.39 34.67 19.46
N GLY A 241 12.44 33.84 19.49
CA GLY A 241 13.01 33.30 20.74
C GLY A 241 14.30 33.93 21.23
N ILE A 242 14.91 34.87 20.49
CA ILE A 242 16.15 35.51 20.88
C ILE A 242 16.02 37.05 20.72
N ALA A 243 15.17 37.64 21.50
CA ALA A 243 15.25 39.07 21.78
C ALA A 243 14.67 39.34 23.16
N GLY A 244 15.49 39.44 24.16
CA GLY A 244 15.08 39.97 25.47
C GLY A 244 15.76 39.34 26.67
N THR A 245 17.04 39.51 26.83
CA THR A 245 17.61 39.71 28.17
C THR A 245 18.75 40.76 28.04
N GLY A 246 18.35 41.96 28.08
CA GLY A 246 19.20 43.04 28.52
C GLY A 246 18.66 43.58 29.84
N TRP A 247 19.52 43.63 30.83
CA TRP A 247 19.49 44.22 32.19
C TRP A 247 19.16 43.23 33.28
#